data_7b0a92fe5a8f85402c844e93da04d0cd
#
_entry.id   7b0a92fe5a8f85402c844e93da04d0cd
#
_cell.length_a   1.000
_cell.length_b   1.000
_cell.length_c   1.000
_cell.angle_alpha   90.00
_cell.angle_beta   90.00
_cell.angle_gamma   90.00
#
_symmetry.space_group_name_H-M   'P 1'
#
loop_
_entity.id
_entity.type
_entity.pdbx_description
1 polymer ?
#
loop_
_entity_poly.entity_id
_entity_poly.type
_entity_poly.pdbx_seq_one_letter_code
_entity_poly.pdbx_strand_id
1 'polypeptide(L)'
;MASNTTYGDWMRPMPGGIRNIGIPLTIAGMGVLTCTLLVSMASVVAAIAILVVGMGVILVLAIRDREHRNMVDRAVEKRTWMAAQRSGANLYRSGLLAPIDGGKAMLPGILSRVVLTSALDGLGREFCLVRHAHTGEYSLLLSCQPQGASLADDDVEDSYVASWAGLMESLASETGVTQLAVTVDTAPDSGVRFRRTLSKRIVEDAPELAARAMAQIMDQYAAGGASNDVTLTLTFRYTDRDGRYLEAGEAARRISLLLPSIREQIAQAGGGAARALGMEEITRMVRVAYDPAAQETIEESDEPPYIAWEDCGPLMHEAGWSHYSHDSGLSRTWEMVDPPQSNVTADTLTRLLSPLADCDRKRVTVLYRMLPPDKTMFMAEQNRQKAANQVSQEKRATVRSMSQIGKANRQAVETNQGAVMVFFGMLVTVTVSRGEQESQRLEAASRAVEQAAGGAKIDLRPCYGAQDTGFAASLPLGLNVRSYTPAGPLGRLLS
;
A
#
# COMPACT_ATOMS: atom_id res chain seq x y z
N MET A 1 25.19 -14.46 -23.29
CA MET A 1 24.93 -14.10 -21.89
C MET A 1 23.99 -12.91 -21.96
N ALA A 2 22.72 -13.13 -21.72
CA ALA A 2 21.75 -12.05 -21.63
C ALA A 2 22.18 -11.13 -20.48
N SER A 3 22.33 -9.85 -20.74
CA SER A 3 22.59 -8.86 -19.70
C SER A 3 21.27 -8.63 -18.98
N ASN A 4 21.03 -9.34 -17.87
CA ASN A 4 19.88 -9.02 -17.04
C ASN A 4 19.97 -7.55 -16.62
N THR A 5 19.10 -6.73 -17.18
CA THR A 5 19.02 -5.31 -16.80
C THR A 5 18.70 -5.23 -15.32
N THR A 6 19.50 -4.48 -14.59
CA THR A 6 19.31 -4.33 -13.15
C THR A 6 18.80 -2.94 -12.84
N TYR A 7 17.78 -2.90 -11.97
CA TYR A 7 17.16 -1.68 -11.47
C TYR A 7 17.64 -1.43 -10.04
N GLY A 8 17.83 -0.20 -9.65
CA GLY A 8 18.36 0.11 -8.32
C GLY A 8 18.37 1.59 -8.03
N ASP A 9 19.40 2.00 -7.26
CA ASP A 9 19.59 3.40 -6.85
C ASP A 9 18.50 3.97 -5.92
N TRP A 10 17.78 3.08 -5.25
CA TRP A 10 16.81 3.48 -4.23
C TRP A 10 17.51 4.35 -3.19
N MET A 11 16.98 5.55 -2.97
CA MET A 11 17.48 6.46 -1.96
C MET A 11 16.42 6.61 -0.86
N ARG A 12 16.81 6.32 0.36
CA ARG A 12 15.99 6.66 1.50
C ARG A 12 16.08 8.17 1.73
N PRO A 13 14.95 8.87 2.00
CA PRO A 13 14.98 10.26 2.40
C PRO A 13 15.88 10.41 3.64
N MET A 14 16.96 11.18 3.51
CA MET A 14 17.86 11.42 4.64
C MET A 14 17.18 12.36 5.64
N PRO A 15 17.05 11.97 6.94
CA PRO A 15 16.58 12.89 7.93
C PRO A 15 17.52 14.09 7.98
N GLY A 16 16.98 15.31 8.04
CA GLY A 16 17.78 16.51 8.24
C GLY A 16 18.37 16.56 9.66
N GLY A 17 19.24 17.55 9.91
CA GLY A 17 19.87 17.74 11.22
C GLY A 17 21.33 17.30 11.27
N ILE A 18 22.00 17.55 12.42
CA ILE A 18 23.41 17.21 12.63
C ILE A 18 23.56 15.69 12.65
N ARG A 19 24.47 15.15 11.85
CA ARG A 19 24.75 13.70 11.70
C ARG A 19 23.52 12.83 11.38
N ASN A 20 22.51 13.39 10.67
CA ASN A 20 21.29 12.66 10.28
C ASN A 20 20.43 12.16 11.46
N ILE A 21 20.55 12.77 12.64
CA ILE A 21 19.79 12.40 13.85
C ILE A 21 18.33 12.87 13.76
N GLY A 22 18.03 13.80 12.84
CA GLY A 22 16.72 14.42 12.68
C GLY A 22 16.67 15.85 13.23
N ILE A 23 15.93 16.72 12.58
CA ILE A 23 15.81 18.14 12.98
C ILE A 23 15.27 18.28 14.41
N PRO A 24 14.21 17.56 14.85
CA PRO A 24 13.69 17.70 16.21
C PRO A 24 14.71 17.36 17.30
N LEU A 25 15.47 16.27 17.12
CA LEU A 25 16.51 15.89 18.08
C LEU A 25 17.68 16.86 18.08
N THR A 26 18.03 17.41 16.90
CA THR A 26 19.06 18.44 16.80
C THR A 26 18.67 19.70 17.55
N ILE A 27 17.41 20.17 17.39
CA ILE A 27 16.88 21.32 18.13
C ILE A 27 16.85 21.03 19.64
N ALA A 28 16.38 19.85 20.04
CA ALA A 28 16.38 19.44 21.45
C ALA A 28 17.81 19.43 22.04
N GLY A 29 18.80 18.90 21.28
CA GLY A 29 20.20 18.91 21.69
C GLY A 29 20.78 20.31 21.88
N MET A 30 20.47 21.21 20.91
CA MET A 30 20.85 22.62 21.06
C MET A 30 20.19 23.27 22.28
N GLY A 31 18.89 22.98 22.51
CA GLY A 31 18.16 23.46 23.67
C GLY A 31 18.79 23.00 25.01
N VAL A 32 19.17 21.72 25.10
CA VAL A 32 19.89 21.18 26.28
C VAL A 32 21.21 21.89 26.47
N LEU A 33 22.00 22.08 25.40
CA LEU A 33 23.28 22.80 25.51
C LEU A 33 23.10 24.24 25.94
N THR A 34 22.13 24.97 25.39
CA THR A 34 21.84 26.36 25.76
C THR A 34 21.37 26.45 27.20
N CYS A 35 20.49 25.55 27.64
CA CYS A 35 20.02 25.49 29.03
C CYS A 35 21.17 25.18 29.98
N THR A 36 22.05 24.25 29.64
CA THR A 36 23.25 23.91 30.41
C THR A 36 24.17 25.13 30.56
N LEU A 37 24.37 25.89 29.49
CA LEU A 37 25.22 27.08 29.52
C LEU A 37 24.63 28.18 30.42
N LEU A 38 23.33 28.43 30.34
CA LEU A 38 22.66 29.41 31.21
C LEU A 38 22.70 29.02 32.68
N VAL A 39 22.46 27.74 33.01
CA VAL A 39 22.47 27.24 34.37
C VAL A 39 23.88 27.17 34.95
N SER A 40 24.91 27.02 34.11
CA SER A 40 26.31 27.00 34.58
C SER A 40 26.74 28.35 35.20
N MET A 41 26.09 29.45 34.83
CA MET A 41 26.33 30.77 35.47
C MET A 41 25.81 30.84 36.92
N ALA A 42 24.85 29.99 37.28
CA ALA A 42 24.28 29.93 38.63
C ALA A 42 24.84 28.77 39.47
N SER A 43 24.99 27.57 38.86
CA SER A 43 25.50 26.37 39.52
C SER A 43 26.09 25.38 38.52
N VAL A 44 27.39 25.12 38.65
CA VAL A 44 28.12 24.15 37.81
C VAL A 44 27.58 22.72 38.01
N VAL A 45 27.25 22.35 39.28
CA VAL A 45 26.71 21.02 39.57
C VAL A 45 25.35 20.78 38.90
N ALA A 46 24.44 21.77 38.95
CA ALA A 46 23.15 21.70 38.28
C ALA A 46 23.32 21.65 36.76
N ALA A 47 24.25 22.38 36.18
CA ALA A 47 24.55 22.34 34.76
C ALA A 47 25.02 20.95 34.28
N ILE A 48 25.92 20.32 35.03
CA ILE A 48 26.38 18.95 34.74
C ILE A 48 25.21 17.96 34.82
N ALA A 49 24.35 18.06 35.83
CA ALA A 49 23.20 17.21 35.98
C ALA A 49 22.24 17.35 34.76
N ILE A 50 21.95 18.57 34.34
CA ILE A 50 21.09 18.83 33.14
C ILE A 50 21.76 18.27 31.89
N LEU A 51 23.06 18.44 31.70
CA LEU A 51 23.79 17.90 30.55
C LEU A 51 23.73 16.37 30.52
N VAL A 52 23.97 15.69 31.62
CA VAL A 52 23.96 14.22 31.69
C VAL A 52 22.57 13.68 31.44
N VAL A 53 21.54 14.22 32.10
CA VAL A 53 20.16 13.79 31.94
C VAL A 53 19.66 14.10 30.50
N GLY A 54 19.89 15.32 30.01
CA GLY A 54 19.49 15.74 28.68
C GLY A 54 20.17 14.91 27.59
N MET A 55 21.47 14.66 27.71
CA MET A 55 22.21 13.82 26.77
C MET A 55 21.76 12.37 26.85
N GLY A 56 21.44 11.82 28.02
CA GLY A 56 20.87 10.49 28.20
C GLY A 56 19.53 10.35 27.49
N VAL A 57 18.63 11.32 27.65
CA VAL A 57 17.33 11.34 26.93
C VAL A 57 17.53 11.39 25.42
N ILE A 58 18.43 12.27 24.94
CA ILE A 58 18.71 12.38 23.49
C ILE A 58 19.30 11.07 22.95
N LEU A 59 20.17 10.41 23.70
CA LEU A 59 20.76 9.13 23.31
C LEU A 59 19.69 8.05 23.17
N VAL A 60 18.78 7.93 24.14
CA VAL A 60 17.65 6.98 24.09
C VAL A 60 16.73 7.25 22.87
N LEU A 61 16.47 8.52 22.57
CA LEU A 61 15.66 8.91 21.41
C LEU A 61 16.40 8.74 20.08
N ALA A 62 17.74 8.80 20.08
CA ALA A 62 18.56 8.66 18.87
C ALA A 62 18.81 7.19 18.49
N ILE A 63 18.78 6.26 19.45
CA ILE A 63 18.94 4.84 19.17
C ILE A 63 17.69 4.33 18.47
N ARG A 64 17.85 3.97 17.20
CA ARG A 64 16.81 3.35 16.37
C ARG A 64 17.16 1.88 16.15
N ASP A 65 16.15 1.05 16.23
CA ASP A 65 16.26 -0.36 15.88
C ASP A 65 16.32 -0.58 14.35
N ARG A 66 16.51 -1.83 13.91
CA ARG A 66 16.46 -2.22 12.48
C ARG A 66 15.21 -1.72 11.79
N GLU A 67 14.09 -1.65 12.48
CA GLU A 67 12.79 -1.12 12.00
C GLU A 67 12.73 0.41 11.99
N HIS A 68 13.85 1.11 12.23
CA HIS A 68 13.96 2.57 12.31
C HIS A 68 13.09 3.24 13.39
N ARG A 69 12.61 2.45 14.35
CA ARG A 69 11.82 2.92 15.49
C ARG A 69 12.67 3.06 16.74
N ASN A 70 12.40 4.08 17.52
CA ASN A 70 13.02 4.25 18.82
C ASN A 70 12.16 3.60 19.93
N MET A 71 12.71 3.47 21.14
CA MET A 71 12.01 2.86 22.27
C MET A 71 10.74 3.64 22.65
N VAL A 72 10.72 4.95 22.42
CA VAL A 72 9.57 5.80 22.74
C VAL A 72 8.44 5.55 21.75
N ASP A 73 8.73 5.40 20.45
CA ASP A 73 7.73 5.07 19.45
C ASP A 73 7.02 3.76 19.80
N ARG A 74 7.78 2.72 20.18
CA ARG A 74 7.22 1.43 20.62
C ARG A 74 6.38 1.55 21.89
N ALA A 75 6.84 2.35 22.86
CA ALA A 75 6.10 2.56 24.10
C ALA A 75 4.76 3.31 23.84
N VAL A 76 4.78 4.30 22.94
CA VAL A 76 3.58 5.04 22.53
C VAL A 76 2.61 4.11 21.79
N GLU A 77 3.07 3.33 20.82
CA GLU A 77 2.25 2.35 20.09
C GLU A 77 1.59 1.35 21.06
N LYS A 78 2.36 0.79 21.97
CA LYS A 78 1.84 -0.16 22.95
C LYS A 78 0.84 0.48 23.92
N ARG A 79 1.06 1.73 24.33
CA ARG A 79 0.14 2.47 25.20
C ARG A 79 -1.16 2.82 24.49
N THR A 80 -1.09 3.30 23.23
CA THR A 80 -2.29 3.62 22.43
C THR A 80 -3.11 2.37 22.18
N TRP A 81 -2.48 1.25 21.83
CA TRP A 81 -3.17 -0.03 21.66
C TRP A 81 -3.81 -0.52 22.96
N MET A 82 -3.09 -0.48 24.10
CA MET A 82 -3.69 -0.85 25.39
C MET A 82 -4.86 0.07 25.78
N ALA A 83 -4.80 1.34 25.44
CA ALA A 83 -5.90 2.27 25.66
C ALA A 83 -7.11 1.92 24.79
N ALA A 84 -6.88 1.62 23.51
CA ALA A 84 -7.94 1.17 22.59
C ALA A 84 -8.60 -0.14 23.08
N GLN A 85 -7.78 -1.10 23.54
CA GLN A 85 -8.29 -2.36 24.09
C GLN A 85 -9.13 -2.15 25.36
N ARG A 86 -8.70 -1.26 26.29
CA ARG A 86 -9.46 -0.94 27.51
C ARG A 86 -10.78 -0.23 27.22
N SER A 87 -10.83 0.61 26.20
CA SER A 87 -12.04 1.33 25.79
C SER A 87 -12.96 0.51 24.89
N GLY A 88 -12.54 -0.67 24.43
CA GLY A 88 -13.26 -1.49 23.45
C GLY A 88 -13.21 -0.91 22.01
N ALA A 89 -12.38 0.09 21.76
CA ALA A 89 -12.26 0.71 20.43
C ALA A 89 -11.65 -0.24 19.37
N ASN A 90 -11.03 -1.35 19.80
CA ASN A 90 -10.54 -2.42 18.93
C ASN A 90 -11.61 -3.42 18.51
N LEU A 91 -12.84 -3.29 19.06
CA LEU A 91 -13.96 -4.18 18.77
C LEU A 91 -15.01 -3.43 17.94
N TYR A 92 -15.55 -4.09 16.94
CA TYR A 92 -16.64 -3.57 16.14
C TYR A 92 -17.71 -4.64 15.93
N ARG A 93 -18.96 -4.23 16.03
CA ARG A 93 -20.13 -5.06 15.71
C ARG A 93 -21.13 -4.24 14.91
N SER A 94 -21.63 -4.83 13.86
CA SER A 94 -22.65 -4.26 12.99
C SER A 94 -23.76 -5.28 12.71
N GLY A 95 -24.68 -4.96 11.83
CA GLY A 95 -25.81 -5.84 11.50
C GLY A 95 -27.00 -5.69 12.48
N LEU A 96 -27.96 -6.59 12.35
CA LEU A 96 -29.26 -6.52 13.04
C LEU A 96 -29.19 -6.48 14.57
N LEU A 97 -28.12 -7.00 15.16
CA LEU A 97 -27.95 -7.08 16.63
C LEU A 97 -27.04 -5.96 17.17
N ALA A 98 -26.62 -5.05 16.33
CA ALA A 98 -25.77 -3.93 16.71
C ALA A 98 -26.63 -2.66 16.95
N PRO A 99 -26.16 -1.71 17.76
CA PRO A 99 -26.82 -0.43 17.97
C PRO A 99 -26.59 0.52 16.78
N ILE A 100 -26.77 0.02 15.55
CA ILE A 100 -26.65 0.79 14.32
C ILE A 100 -28.02 0.82 13.66
N ASP A 101 -28.49 2.02 13.34
CA ASP A 101 -29.80 2.22 12.73
C ASP A 101 -29.90 1.45 11.41
N GLY A 102 -30.97 0.67 11.25
CA GLY A 102 -31.26 -0.11 10.05
C GLY A 102 -30.49 -1.42 9.92
N GLY A 103 -29.71 -1.85 10.92
CA GLY A 103 -29.00 -3.14 10.90
C GLY A 103 -27.93 -3.28 9.83
N LYS A 104 -27.37 -2.17 9.36
CA LYS A 104 -26.36 -2.11 8.27
C LYS A 104 -25.00 -2.64 8.72
N ALA A 105 -24.28 -3.31 7.82
CA ALA A 105 -22.91 -3.76 8.01
C ALA A 105 -21.92 -2.75 7.41
N MET A 106 -21.77 -1.60 8.05
CA MET A 106 -20.92 -0.51 7.58
C MET A 106 -19.43 -0.85 7.70
N LEU A 107 -18.60 -0.18 6.89
CA LEU A 107 -17.16 -0.31 7.01
C LEU A 107 -16.64 0.32 8.31
N PRO A 108 -15.73 -0.35 9.02
CA PRO A 108 -15.21 0.11 10.29
C PRO A 108 -14.06 1.12 10.15
N GLY A 109 -13.78 1.81 11.25
CA GLY A 109 -12.54 2.58 11.44
C GLY A 109 -12.34 3.67 10.40
N ILE A 110 -11.17 3.68 9.78
CA ILE A 110 -10.75 4.70 8.80
C ILE A 110 -11.61 4.71 7.53
N LEU A 111 -12.27 3.60 7.20
CA LEU A 111 -13.13 3.47 6.03
C LEU A 111 -14.60 3.85 6.29
N SER A 112 -14.97 4.16 7.53
CA SER A 112 -16.38 4.43 7.91
C SER A 112 -17.03 5.61 7.17
N ARG A 113 -16.23 6.53 6.63
CA ARG A 113 -16.69 7.71 5.87
C ARG A 113 -16.40 7.64 4.38
N VAL A 114 -16.16 6.45 3.88
CA VAL A 114 -15.97 6.23 2.44
C VAL A 114 -17.34 6.04 1.78
N VAL A 115 -17.55 6.73 0.67
CA VAL A 115 -18.81 6.71 -0.08
C VAL A 115 -18.50 6.41 -1.54
N LEU A 116 -19.33 5.60 -2.18
CA LEU A 116 -19.24 5.32 -3.62
C LEU A 116 -20.12 6.29 -4.40
N THR A 117 -19.65 6.70 -5.57
CA THR A 117 -20.39 7.56 -6.50
C THR A 117 -20.21 7.02 -7.92
N SER A 118 -21.31 6.57 -8.56
CA SER A 118 -21.29 6.18 -9.96
C SER A 118 -21.26 7.38 -10.88
N ALA A 119 -20.56 7.24 -12.00
CA ALA A 119 -20.45 8.22 -13.05
C ALA A 119 -20.34 7.53 -14.43
N LEU A 120 -20.50 8.29 -15.51
CA LEU A 120 -20.34 7.79 -16.87
C LEU A 120 -19.08 8.41 -17.50
N ASP A 121 -18.31 7.57 -18.22
CA ASP A 121 -17.18 8.05 -19.03
C ASP A 121 -17.68 8.70 -20.33
N GLY A 122 -16.75 9.29 -21.10
CA GLY A 122 -17.07 9.93 -22.39
C GLY A 122 -17.67 9.00 -23.46
N LEU A 123 -17.68 7.68 -23.21
CA LEU A 123 -18.27 6.66 -24.07
C LEU A 123 -19.59 6.10 -23.49
N GLY A 124 -20.10 6.70 -22.42
CA GLY A 124 -21.32 6.25 -21.75
C GLY A 124 -21.15 4.98 -20.91
N ARG A 125 -19.94 4.54 -20.63
CA ARG A 125 -19.68 3.39 -19.76
C ARG A 125 -19.62 3.83 -18.30
N GLU A 126 -20.29 3.05 -17.45
CA GLU A 126 -20.30 3.31 -16.03
C GLU A 126 -18.93 3.05 -15.39
N PHE A 127 -18.55 3.92 -14.49
CA PHE A 127 -17.42 3.73 -13.57
C PHE A 127 -17.78 4.28 -12.19
N CYS A 128 -17.08 3.82 -11.16
CA CYS A 128 -17.33 4.24 -9.80
C CYS A 128 -16.12 4.98 -9.23
N LEU A 129 -16.40 6.07 -8.52
CA LEU A 129 -15.43 6.78 -7.71
C LEU A 129 -15.64 6.46 -6.23
N VAL A 130 -14.55 6.14 -5.56
CA VAL A 130 -14.48 5.99 -4.11
C VAL A 130 -14.14 7.34 -3.51
N ARG A 131 -15.10 7.96 -2.83
CA ARG A 131 -14.91 9.25 -2.16
C ARG A 131 -14.49 9.05 -0.71
N HIS A 132 -13.34 9.59 -0.34
CA HIS A 132 -12.86 9.69 1.03
C HIS A 132 -13.32 11.01 1.64
N ALA A 133 -14.49 11.01 2.30
CA ALA A 133 -15.12 12.24 2.78
C ALA A 133 -14.28 13.03 3.79
N HIS A 134 -13.38 12.36 4.54
CA HIS A 134 -12.51 13.00 5.52
C HIS A 134 -11.38 13.82 4.87
N THR A 135 -10.82 13.32 3.77
CA THR A 135 -9.63 13.92 3.11
C THR A 135 -9.99 14.70 1.85
N GLY A 136 -11.25 14.59 1.37
CA GLY A 136 -11.69 15.16 0.12
C GLY A 136 -11.05 14.52 -1.12
N GLU A 137 -10.52 13.31 -0.98
CA GLU A 137 -9.90 12.55 -2.07
C GLU A 137 -10.93 11.67 -2.78
N TYR A 138 -10.69 11.45 -4.07
CA TYR A 138 -11.47 10.56 -4.93
C TYR A 138 -10.55 9.51 -5.53
N SER A 139 -10.93 8.24 -5.46
CA SER A 139 -10.14 7.15 -6.04
C SER A 139 -10.89 6.47 -7.17
N LEU A 140 -10.18 6.25 -8.28
CA LEU A 140 -10.63 5.50 -9.44
C LEU A 140 -9.93 4.15 -9.42
N LEU A 141 -10.70 3.07 -9.52
CA LEU A 141 -10.19 1.70 -9.55
C LEU A 141 -10.26 1.14 -10.97
N LEU A 142 -9.15 0.61 -11.43
CA LEU A 142 -8.99 -0.02 -12.73
C LEU A 142 -8.60 -1.49 -12.53
N SER A 143 -9.44 -2.42 -12.97
CA SER A 143 -9.07 -3.82 -13.09
C SER A 143 -8.17 -3.99 -14.30
N CYS A 144 -7.01 -4.57 -14.11
CA CYS A 144 -5.99 -4.79 -15.12
C CYS A 144 -5.82 -6.28 -15.43
N GLN A 145 -5.50 -6.60 -16.67
CA GLN A 145 -5.23 -7.96 -17.12
C GLN A 145 -3.81 -8.03 -17.69
N PRO A 146 -2.78 -8.04 -16.82
CA PRO A 146 -1.40 -8.08 -17.28
C PRO A 146 -1.13 -9.35 -18.07
N GLN A 147 -0.34 -9.24 -19.12
CA GLN A 147 -0.02 -10.37 -20.01
C GLN A 147 0.99 -11.34 -19.37
N GLY A 148 1.59 -10.97 -18.25
CA GLY A 148 2.67 -11.72 -17.60
C GLY A 148 4.02 -11.53 -18.33
N ALA A 149 5.10 -11.58 -17.56
CA ALA A 149 6.45 -11.39 -18.08
C ALA A 149 7.19 -12.72 -18.31
N SER A 150 6.67 -13.86 -17.84
CA SER A 150 7.39 -15.14 -17.84
C SER A 150 7.75 -15.71 -19.22
N LEU A 151 7.15 -15.19 -20.29
CA LEU A 151 7.42 -15.57 -21.68
C LEU A 151 7.82 -14.35 -22.53
N ALA A 152 8.06 -13.20 -21.91
CA ALA A 152 8.51 -12.01 -22.62
C ALA A 152 10.04 -12.03 -22.76
N ASP A 153 10.54 -11.51 -23.87
CA ASP A 153 11.97 -11.28 -24.03
C ASP A 153 12.42 -10.11 -23.15
N ASP A 154 13.70 -10.09 -22.74
CA ASP A 154 14.27 -9.05 -21.87
C ASP A 154 14.03 -7.62 -22.42
N ASP A 155 14.11 -7.43 -23.74
CA ASP A 155 13.86 -6.13 -24.38
C ASP A 155 12.41 -5.65 -24.21
N VAL A 156 11.47 -6.58 -24.15
CA VAL A 156 10.04 -6.28 -23.91
C VAL A 156 9.82 -5.89 -22.45
N GLU A 157 10.46 -6.59 -21.50
CA GLU A 157 10.42 -6.23 -20.09
C GLU A 157 11.00 -4.83 -19.85
N ASP A 158 12.15 -4.51 -20.45
CA ASP A 158 12.78 -3.18 -20.38
C ASP A 158 11.87 -2.09 -20.96
N SER A 159 11.16 -2.39 -22.06
CA SER A 159 10.18 -1.46 -22.64
C SER A 159 8.98 -1.20 -21.71
N TYR A 160 8.50 -2.23 -21.01
CA TYR A 160 7.45 -2.07 -20.01
C TYR A 160 7.89 -1.20 -18.83
N VAL A 161 9.13 -1.40 -18.35
CA VAL A 161 9.67 -0.57 -17.26
C VAL A 161 9.83 0.89 -17.70
N ALA A 162 10.30 1.13 -18.92
CA ALA A 162 10.40 2.49 -19.48
C ALA A 162 9.02 3.14 -19.63
N SER A 163 8.02 2.40 -20.10
CA SER A 163 6.65 2.88 -20.23
C SER A 163 6.01 3.15 -18.86
N TRP A 164 6.32 2.32 -17.86
CA TRP A 164 5.90 2.55 -16.47
C TRP A 164 6.49 3.85 -15.90
N ALA A 165 7.77 4.14 -16.17
CA ALA A 165 8.39 5.41 -15.79
C ALA A 165 7.68 6.59 -16.47
N GLY A 166 7.35 6.51 -17.76
CA GLY A 166 6.58 7.51 -18.49
C GLY A 166 5.18 7.74 -17.91
N LEU A 167 4.50 6.67 -17.50
CA LEU A 167 3.22 6.78 -16.78
C LEU A 167 3.37 7.56 -15.47
N MET A 168 4.43 7.28 -14.66
CA MET A 168 4.69 8.00 -13.42
C MET A 168 4.97 9.48 -13.67
N GLU A 169 5.72 9.84 -14.71
CA GLU A 169 6.00 11.22 -15.11
C GLU A 169 4.73 11.95 -15.56
N SER A 170 3.91 11.29 -16.36
CA SER A 170 2.61 11.81 -16.79
C SER A 170 1.71 12.10 -15.59
N LEU A 171 1.56 11.14 -14.68
CA LEU A 171 0.74 11.28 -13.48
C LEU A 171 1.28 12.33 -12.50
N ALA A 172 2.60 12.49 -12.40
CA ALA A 172 3.21 13.51 -11.56
C ALA A 172 2.96 14.94 -12.07
N SER A 173 2.81 15.07 -13.38
CA SER A 173 2.50 16.34 -14.06
C SER A 173 1.01 16.66 -14.02
N GLU A 174 0.16 15.65 -13.77
CA GLU A 174 -1.28 15.82 -13.73
C GLU A 174 -1.72 16.46 -12.40
N THR A 175 -2.47 17.55 -12.52
CA THR A 175 -2.94 18.30 -11.35
C THR A 175 -3.95 17.46 -10.54
N GLY A 176 -3.66 17.29 -9.26
CA GLY A 176 -4.56 16.64 -8.31
C GLY A 176 -4.27 15.16 -8.06
N VAL A 177 -3.42 14.48 -8.83
CA VAL A 177 -3.00 13.11 -8.51
C VAL A 177 -2.17 13.12 -7.22
N THR A 178 -2.58 12.33 -6.24
CA THR A 178 -1.91 12.24 -4.92
C THR A 178 -1.22 10.91 -4.69
N GLN A 179 -1.78 9.83 -5.25
CA GLN A 179 -1.29 8.48 -5.06
C GLN A 179 -1.69 7.57 -6.23
N LEU A 180 -0.83 6.64 -6.57
CA LEU A 180 -1.12 5.47 -7.36
C LEU A 180 -0.88 4.25 -6.49
N ALA A 181 -1.79 3.29 -6.49
CA ALA A 181 -1.63 2.00 -5.84
C ALA A 181 -1.78 0.87 -6.86
N VAL A 182 -0.92 -0.12 -6.77
CA VAL A 182 -1.06 -1.39 -7.51
C VAL A 182 -1.28 -2.49 -6.51
N THR A 183 -2.45 -3.11 -6.57
CA THR A 183 -2.84 -4.21 -5.68
C THR A 183 -2.92 -5.50 -6.48
N VAL A 184 -2.16 -6.49 -6.06
CA VAL A 184 -2.24 -7.88 -6.55
C VAL A 184 -2.89 -8.70 -5.45
N ASP A 185 -4.10 -9.17 -5.71
CA ASP A 185 -4.87 -10.02 -4.80
C ASP A 185 -4.86 -11.45 -5.35
N THR A 186 -4.27 -12.36 -4.61
CA THR A 186 -4.10 -13.76 -4.98
C THR A 186 -4.95 -14.62 -4.08
N ALA A 187 -5.85 -15.40 -4.64
CA ALA A 187 -6.67 -16.37 -3.93
C ALA A 187 -6.66 -17.72 -4.66
N PRO A 188 -6.87 -18.85 -3.98
CA PRO A 188 -7.14 -20.10 -4.65
C PRO A 188 -8.34 -19.94 -5.59
N ASP A 189 -8.20 -20.44 -6.82
CA ASP A 189 -9.34 -20.47 -7.74
C ASP A 189 -10.30 -21.58 -7.28
N SER A 190 -11.54 -21.19 -6.96
CA SER A 190 -12.61 -22.13 -6.62
C SER A 190 -12.98 -23.05 -7.81
N GLY A 191 -12.57 -22.68 -9.02
CA GLY A 191 -12.94 -23.32 -10.27
C GLY A 191 -14.42 -23.18 -10.62
N VAL A 192 -15.22 -22.47 -9.80
CA VAL A 192 -16.65 -22.29 -10.00
C VAL A 192 -16.93 -21.56 -11.32
N ARG A 193 -16.22 -20.47 -11.58
CA ARG A 193 -16.37 -19.71 -12.84
C ARG A 193 -16.04 -20.56 -14.07
N PHE A 194 -14.98 -21.36 -13.96
CA PHE A 194 -14.56 -22.25 -15.05
C PHE A 194 -15.60 -23.35 -15.28
N ARG A 195 -15.99 -24.08 -14.23
CA ARG A 195 -17.04 -25.11 -14.30
C ARG A 195 -18.32 -24.57 -14.89
N ARG A 196 -18.78 -23.41 -14.45
CA ARG A 196 -19.97 -22.74 -14.93
C ARG A 196 -19.89 -22.33 -16.40
N THR A 197 -18.74 -21.79 -16.83
CA THR A 197 -18.56 -21.42 -18.25
C THR A 197 -18.55 -22.64 -19.15
N LEU A 198 -17.93 -23.74 -18.72
CA LEU A 198 -17.91 -24.98 -19.46
C LEU A 198 -19.27 -25.67 -19.46
N SER A 199 -19.97 -25.75 -18.32
CA SER A 199 -21.30 -26.37 -18.26
C SER A 199 -22.31 -25.70 -19.21
N LYS A 200 -22.25 -24.38 -19.36
CA LYS A 200 -23.08 -23.62 -20.33
C LYS A 200 -22.72 -23.89 -21.82
N ARG A 201 -21.53 -24.42 -22.09
CA ARG A 201 -21.03 -24.72 -23.43
C ARG A 201 -21.16 -26.20 -23.81
N ILE A 202 -21.49 -27.07 -22.88
CA ILE A 202 -21.72 -28.49 -23.13
C ILE A 202 -23.09 -28.60 -23.85
N VAL A 203 -23.06 -29.16 -25.03
CA VAL A 203 -24.27 -29.41 -25.83
C VAL A 203 -24.93 -30.69 -25.31
N GLU A 204 -26.27 -30.73 -25.21
CA GLU A 204 -27.05 -31.88 -24.72
C GLU A 204 -26.74 -33.18 -25.48
N ASP A 205 -26.47 -33.07 -26.80
CA ASP A 205 -26.16 -34.22 -27.67
C ASP A 205 -24.67 -34.49 -27.85
N ALA A 206 -23.84 -34.05 -26.90
CA ALA A 206 -22.39 -34.29 -26.97
C ALA A 206 -22.05 -35.79 -26.93
N PRO A 207 -21.11 -36.28 -27.77
CA PRO A 207 -20.64 -37.66 -27.69
C PRO A 207 -20.15 -38.03 -26.27
N GLU A 208 -20.53 -39.22 -25.80
CA GLU A 208 -20.27 -39.65 -24.42
C GLU A 208 -18.78 -39.54 -24.00
N LEU A 209 -17.86 -39.83 -24.94
CA LEU A 209 -16.43 -39.70 -24.71
C LEU A 209 -16.03 -38.22 -24.50
N ALA A 210 -16.59 -37.31 -25.26
CA ALA A 210 -16.32 -35.88 -25.15
C ALA A 210 -16.89 -35.32 -23.85
N ALA A 211 -18.10 -35.75 -23.44
CA ALA A 211 -18.72 -35.37 -22.19
C ALA A 211 -17.89 -35.85 -20.97
N ARG A 212 -17.40 -37.10 -21.00
CA ARG A 212 -16.52 -37.65 -19.95
C ARG A 212 -15.18 -36.93 -19.89
N ALA A 213 -14.55 -36.66 -21.04
CA ALA A 213 -13.28 -35.92 -21.09
C ALA A 213 -13.46 -34.51 -20.52
N MET A 214 -14.56 -33.83 -20.85
CA MET A 214 -14.85 -32.51 -20.34
C MET A 214 -15.13 -32.53 -18.83
N ALA A 215 -15.88 -33.50 -18.32
CA ALA A 215 -16.11 -33.69 -16.90
C ALA A 215 -14.79 -33.91 -16.13
N GLN A 216 -13.88 -34.73 -16.68
CA GLN A 216 -12.55 -34.96 -16.09
C GLN A 216 -11.70 -33.68 -16.10
N ILE A 217 -11.72 -32.90 -17.17
CA ILE A 217 -11.04 -31.58 -17.24
C ILE A 217 -11.60 -30.63 -16.19
N MET A 218 -12.94 -30.57 -16.05
CA MET A 218 -13.60 -29.73 -15.04
C MET A 218 -13.19 -30.10 -13.60
N ASP A 219 -13.02 -31.39 -13.32
CA ASP A 219 -12.64 -31.88 -12.00
C ASP A 219 -11.14 -31.65 -11.70
N GLN A 220 -10.27 -31.89 -12.69
CA GLN A 220 -8.83 -31.70 -12.55
C GLN A 220 -8.42 -30.22 -12.50
N TYR A 221 -9.07 -29.37 -13.29
CA TYR A 221 -8.70 -27.94 -13.37
C TYR A 221 -9.11 -27.17 -12.10
N ALA A 222 -10.18 -27.60 -11.43
CA ALA A 222 -10.65 -26.97 -10.21
C ALA A 222 -9.70 -27.14 -9.01
N ALA A 223 -8.76 -28.08 -9.09
CA ALA A 223 -7.99 -28.52 -7.92
C ALA A 223 -6.62 -27.83 -7.73
N GLY A 224 -6.23 -26.82 -8.50
CA GLY A 224 -4.86 -26.31 -8.38
C GLY A 224 -4.57 -24.92 -8.97
N GLY A 225 -5.56 -24.22 -9.44
CA GLY A 225 -5.40 -22.85 -9.95
C GLY A 225 -5.35 -21.80 -8.82
N ALA A 226 -4.72 -20.68 -9.10
CA ALA A 226 -4.87 -19.47 -8.29
C ALA A 226 -5.33 -18.33 -9.19
N SER A 227 -6.30 -17.55 -8.73
CA SER A 227 -6.67 -16.30 -9.39
C SER A 227 -5.74 -15.19 -8.91
N ASN A 228 -5.30 -14.36 -9.83
CA ASN A 228 -4.53 -13.16 -9.56
C ASN A 228 -5.31 -11.97 -10.11
N ASP A 229 -5.95 -11.23 -9.20
CA ASP A 229 -6.67 -10.03 -9.57
C ASP A 229 -5.76 -8.81 -9.37
N VAL A 230 -5.48 -8.09 -10.46
CA VAL A 230 -4.65 -6.89 -10.43
C VAL A 230 -5.53 -5.66 -10.54
N THR A 231 -5.49 -4.82 -9.50
CA THR A 231 -6.21 -3.55 -9.46
C THR A 231 -5.23 -2.40 -9.35
N LEU A 232 -5.34 -1.45 -10.27
CA LEU A 232 -4.62 -0.20 -10.23
C LEU A 232 -5.56 0.90 -9.75
N THR A 233 -5.18 1.60 -8.68
CA THR A 233 -6.01 2.63 -8.07
C THR A 233 -5.32 3.98 -8.11
N LEU A 234 -5.97 4.94 -8.74
CA LEU A 234 -5.51 6.34 -8.81
C LEU A 234 -6.32 7.17 -7.82
N THR A 235 -5.63 7.88 -6.95
CA THR A 235 -6.26 8.78 -5.97
C THR A 235 -5.98 10.22 -6.35
N PHE A 236 -7.06 11.02 -6.39
CA PHE A 236 -7.07 12.41 -6.79
C PHE A 236 -7.56 13.30 -5.65
N ARG A 237 -6.98 14.49 -5.55
CA ARG A 237 -7.50 15.57 -4.71
C ARG A 237 -7.65 16.83 -5.54
N TYR A 238 -8.88 17.21 -5.78
CA TYR A 238 -9.19 18.44 -6.52
C TYR A 238 -9.75 19.50 -5.60
N THR A 239 -9.27 20.72 -5.77
CA THR A 239 -9.79 21.91 -5.09
C THR A 239 -10.23 22.96 -6.12
N ASP A 240 -11.21 23.76 -5.75
CA ASP A 240 -11.59 24.95 -6.49
C ASP A 240 -10.61 26.12 -6.24
N ARG A 241 -10.92 27.29 -6.82
CA ARG A 241 -10.11 28.51 -6.64
C ARG A 241 -10.08 29.02 -5.20
N ASP A 242 -11.09 28.66 -4.42
CA ASP A 242 -11.23 29.06 -3.01
C ASP A 242 -10.62 28.03 -2.06
N GLY A 243 -9.99 26.97 -2.59
CA GLY A 243 -9.36 25.89 -1.82
C GLY A 243 -10.36 24.87 -1.24
N ARG A 244 -11.63 24.88 -1.66
CA ARG A 244 -12.63 23.89 -1.27
C ARG A 244 -12.54 22.66 -2.14
N TYR A 245 -12.82 21.51 -1.58
CA TYR A 245 -12.85 20.25 -2.35
C TYR A 245 -13.99 20.26 -3.37
N LEU A 246 -13.69 19.81 -4.58
CA LEU A 246 -14.69 19.68 -5.64
C LEU A 246 -15.77 18.67 -5.26
N GLU A 247 -16.98 18.90 -5.78
CA GLU A 247 -18.06 17.93 -5.69
C GLU A 247 -17.80 16.70 -6.59
N ALA A 248 -18.41 15.54 -6.23
CA ALA A 248 -18.19 14.28 -6.89
C ALA A 248 -18.47 14.33 -8.41
N GLY A 249 -19.52 15.03 -8.84
CA GLY A 249 -19.87 15.14 -10.25
C GLY A 249 -18.85 15.92 -11.08
N GLU A 250 -18.21 16.95 -10.50
CA GLU A 250 -17.15 17.70 -11.18
C GLU A 250 -15.83 16.94 -11.20
N ALA A 251 -15.49 16.26 -10.08
CA ALA A 251 -14.34 15.38 -10.01
C ALA A 251 -14.47 14.25 -11.05
N ALA A 252 -15.65 13.62 -11.15
CA ALA A 252 -15.92 12.57 -12.11
C ALA A 252 -15.72 13.03 -13.57
N ARG A 253 -16.21 14.23 -13.91
CA ARG A 253 -16.00 14.80 -15.26
C ARG A 253 -14.52 15.01 -15.58
N ARG A 254 -13.71 15.51 -14.64
CA ARG A 254 -12.27 15.67 -14.85
C ARG A 254 -11.57 14.32 -15.01
N ILE A 255 -11.87 13.37 -14.16
CA ILE A 255 -11.28 12.03 -14.21
C ILE A 255 -11.68 11.29 -15.49
N SER A 256 -12.93 11.44 -15.96
CA SER A 256 -13.40 10.80 -17.19
C SER A 256 -12.63 11.26 -18.44
N LEU A 257 -12.14 12.50 -18.47
CA LEU A 257 -11.32 13.02 -19.57
C LEU A 257 -9.92 12.41 -19.58
N LEU A 258 -9.37 12.06 -18.42
CA LEU A 258 -8.04 11.45 -18.29
C LEU A 258 -8.06 9.93 -18.55
N LEU A 259 -9.22 9.30 -18.38
CA LEU A 259 -9.34 7.85 -18.36
C LEU A 259 -8.85 7.16 -19.64
N PRO A 260 -9.10 7.67 -20.88
CA PRO A 260 -8.59 7.05 -22.11
C PRO A 260 -7.06 7.01 -22.16
N SER A 261 -6.41 8.14 -21.85
CA SER A 261 -4.94 8.25 -21.85
C SER A 261 -4.30 7.35 -20.78
N ILE A 262 -4.88 7.31 -19.58
CA ILE A 262 -4.40 6.45 -18.48
C ILE A 262 -4.49 4.97 -18.90
N ARG A 263 -5.59 4.54 -19.52
CA ARG A 263 -5.74 3.16 -19.99
C ARG A 263 -4.70 2.77 -21.03
N GLU A 264 -4.43 3.67 -21.96
CA GLU A 264 -3.43 3.45 -23.00
C GLU A 264 -2.03 3.33 -22.40
N GLN A 265 -1.65 4.23 -21.50
CA GLN A 265 -0.35 4.20 -20.82
C GLN A 265 -0.18 2.93 -19.96
N ILE A 266 -1.23 2.46 -19.27
CA ILE A 266 -1.22 1.19 -18.54
C ILE A 266 -0.99 0.02 -19.49
N ALA A 267 -1.66 -0.02 -20.62
CA ALA A 267 -1.48 -1.08 -21.60
C ALA A 267 -0.05 -1.11 -22.16
N GLN A 268 0.52 0.05 -22.45
CA GLN A 268 1.92 0.19 -22.90
C GLN A 268 2.94 -0.23 -21.83
N ALA A 269 2.61 -0.05 -20.55
CA ALA A 269 3.43 -0.46 -19.42
C ALA A 269 3.24 -1.95 -19.02
N GLY A 270 2.63 -2.78 -19.88
CA GLY A 270 2.45 -4.20 -19.64
C GLY A 270 1.25 -4.57 -18.74
N GLY A 271 0.47 -3.57 -18.30
CA GLY A 271 -0.72 -3.80 -17.46
C GLY A 271 -1.92 -4.40 -18.23
N GLY A 272 -1.80 -4.54 -19.55
CA GLY A 272 -2.83 -5.10 -20.42
C GLY A 272 -4.10 -4.23 -20.48
N ALA A 273 -5.23 -4.87 -20.74
CA ALA A 273 -6.51 -4.16 -20.78
C ALA A 273 -6.91 -3.66 -19.39
N ALA A 274 -7.07 -2.34 -19.27
CA ALA A 274 -7.50 -1.70 -18.03
C ALA A 274 -8.97 -1.26 -18.14
N ARG A 275 -9.82 -1.73 -17.22
CA ARG A 275 -11.25 -1.44 -17.17
C ARG A 275 -11.59 -0.80 -15.82
N ALA A 276 -12.30 0.32 -15.85
CA ALA A 276 -12.78 0.93 -14.61
C ALA A 276 -13.87 0.04 -13.97
N LEU A 277 -13.79 -0.10 -12.65
CA LEU A 277 -14.73 -0.90 -11.88
C LEU A 277 -16.02 -0.13 -11.61
N GLY A 278 -17.15 -0.84 -11.68
CA GLY A 278 -18.45 -0.35 -11.26
C GLY A 278 -18.67 -0.48 -9.75
N MET A 279 -19.74 0.14 -9.24
CA MET A 279 -20.08 0.15 -7.82
C MET A 279 -20.25 -1.27 -7.26
N GLU A 280 -20.99 -2.13 -7.94
CA GLU A 280 -21.24 -3.50 -7.47
C GLU A 280 -19.96 -4.35 -7.39
N GLU A 281 -19.04 -4.16 -8.34
CA GLU A 281 -17.77 -4.90 -8.34
C GLU A 281 -16.91 -4.50 -7.17
N ILE A 282 -16.83 -3.18 -6.88
CA ILE A 282 -16.10 -2.67 -5.72
C ILE A 282 -16.73 -3.18 -4.42
N THR A 283 -18.05 -3.16 -4.32
CA THR A 283 -18.77 -3.62 -3.14
C THR A 283 -18.53 -5.11 -2.88
N ARG A 284 -18.62 -5.96 -3.92
CA ARG A 284 -18.34 -7.39 -3.82
C ARG A 284 -16.89 -7.67 -3.43
N MET A 285 -15.95 -6.98 -4.05
CA MET A 285 -14.53 -7.10 -3.72
C MET A 285 -14.25 -6.77 -2.24
N VAL A 286 -14.86 -5.72 -1.71
CA VAL A 286 -14.71 -5.34 -0.30
C VAL A 286 -15.39 -6.36 0.60
N ARG A 287 -16.60 -6.84 0.26
CA ARG A 287 -17.29 -7.88 1.04
C ARG A 287 -16.45 -9.15 1.15
N VAL A 288 -15.92 -9.64 0.02
CA VAL A 288 -15.05 -10.84 0.00
C VAL A 288 -13.77 -10.63 0.78
N ALA A 289 -13.22 -9.42 0.79
CA ALA A 289 -12.02 -9.11 1.57
C ALA A 289 -12.28 -9.22 3.09
N TYR A 290 -13.46 -8.78 3.57
CA TYR A 290 -13.84 -8.89 4.97
C TYR A 290 -14.42 -10.27 5.34
N ASP A 291 -15.06 -10.94 4.38
CA ASP A 291 -15.66 -12.25 4.58
C ASP A 291 -15.27 -13.21 3.43
N PRO A 292 -14.12 -13.87 3.54
CA PRO A 292 -13.63 -14.78 2.50
C PRO A 292 -14.63 -15.89 2.14
N ALA A 293 -15.43 -16.37 3.10
CA ALA A 293 -16.43 -17.39 2.84
C ALA A 293 -17.56 -16.91 1.89
N ALA A 294 -17.80 -15.61 1.80
CA ALA A 294 -18.78 -15.05 0.87
C ALA A 294 -18.37 -15.20 -0.61
N GLN A 295 -17.09 -15.46 -0.90
CA GLN A 295 -16.61 -15.58 -2.29
C GLN A 295 -17.31 -16.71 -3.04
N GLU A 296 -17.36 -17.90 -2.44
CA GLU A 296 -17.98 -19.08 -3.07
C GLU A 296 -19.46 -18.82 -3.36
N THR A 297 -20.21 -18.31 -2.39
CA THR A 297 -21.64 -17.97 -2.57
C THR A 297 -21.88 -16.95 -3.68
N ILE A 298 -21.01 -15.92 -3.77
CA ILE A 298 -21.10 -14.88 -4.82
C ILE A 298 -20.77 -15.48 -6.21
N GLU A 299 -19.81 -16.38 -6.28
CA GLU A 299 -19.37 -17.00 -7.54
C GLU A 299 -20.33 -18.08 -8.04
N GLU A 300 -21.00 -18.81 -7.14
CA GLU A 300 -21.97 -19.85 -7.49
C GLU A 300 -23.30 -19.28 -8.03
N SER A 301 -23.66 -18.08 -7.64
CA SER A 301 -24.92 -17.47 -8.09
C SER A 301 -24.88 -17.07 -9.55
N ASP A 302 -25.93 -17.42 -10.32
CA ASP A 302 -26.09 -16.97 -11.71
C ASP A 302 -26.27 -15.46 -11.83
N GLU A 303 -26.97 -14.89 -10.90
CA GLU A 303 -27.06 -13.45 -10.65
C GLU A 303 -26.47 -13.18 -9.28
N PRO A 304 -25.21 -12.69 -9.20
CA PRO A 304 -24.59 -12.38 -7.93
C PRO A 304 -25.53 -11.46 -7.11
N PRO A 305 -25.71 -11.73 -5.81
CA PRO A 305 -26.60 -10.93 -5.00
C PRO A 305 -26.15 -9.47 -5.00
N TYR A 306 -27.12 -8.56 -5.13
CA TYR A 306 -26.85 -7.14 -4.94
C TYR A 306 -26.48 -6.91 -3.47
N ILE A 307 -25.30 -6.39 -3.24
CA ILE A 307 -24.81 -5.99 -1.92
C ILE A 307 -24.72 -4.47 -1.92
N ALA A 308 -25.46 -3.83 -1.04
CA ALA A 308 -25.35 -2.39 -0.88
C ALA A 308 -23.98 -2.02 -0.27
N TRP A 309 -23.45 -0.85 -0.62
CA TRP A 309 -22.20 -0.38 -0.01
C TRP A 309 -22.24 -0.33 1.51
N GLU A 310 -23.38 0.00 2.04
CA GLU A 310 -23.64 0.10 3.48
C GLU A 310 -23.69 -1.26 4.19
N ASP A 311 -23.70 -2.37 3.42
CA ASP A 311 -23.76 -3.74 3.92
C ASP A 311 -22.54 -4.58 3.52
N CYS A 312 -21.52 -3.96 2.90
CA CYS A 312 -20.31 -4.66 2.47
C CYS A 312 -19.26 -4.83 3.56
N GLY A 313 -19.42 -4.17 4.70
CA GLY A 313 -18.49 -4.27 5.82
C GLY A 313 -18.63 -5.58 6.62
N PRO A 314 -17.75 -5.78 7.60
CA PRO A 314 -17.83 -6.97 8.47
C PRO A 314 -18.97 -6.84 9.47
N LEU A 315 -19.60 -7.97 9.81
CA LEU A 315 -20.57 -8.05 10.92
C LEU A 315 -19.88 -7.90 12.26
N MET A 316 -18.67 -8.44 12.38
CA MET A 316 -17.83 -8.27 13.56
C MET A 316 -16.36 -8.20 13.18
N HIS A 317 -15.58 -7.42 13.91
CA HIS A 317 -14.14 -7.52 13.87
C HIS A 317 -13.50 -7.26 15.23
N GLU A 318 -12.27 -7.75 15.36
CA GLU A 318 -11.38 -7.48 16.48
C GLU A 318 -9.98 -7.17 15.95
N ALA A 319 -9.50 -5.95 16.25
CA ALA A 319 -8.13 -5.56 15.98
C ALA A 319 -7.21 -6.04 17.12
N GLY A 320 -6.47 -7.11 16.90
CA GLY A 320 -5.43 -7.61 17.79
C GLY A 320 -4.11 -6.83 17.65
N TRP A 321 -3.12 -7.15 18.50
CA TRP A 321 -1.79 -6.55 18.39
C TRP A 321 -1.06 -6.89 17.09
N SER A 322 -1.13 -8.16 16.67
CA SER A 322 -0.40 -8.72 15.52
C SER A 322 -1.29 -9.38 14.47
N HIS A 323 -2.60 -9.35 14.65
CA HIS A 323 -3.57 -9.95 13.73
C HIS A 323 -4.87 -9.15 13.74
N TYR A 324 -5.67 -9.33 12.72
CA TYR A 324 -6.99 -8.75 12.54
C TYR A 324 -8.00 -9.85 12.27
N SER A 325 -8.93 -10.02 13.18
CA SER A 325 -10.03 -10.99 13.08
C SER A 325 -11.26 -10.30 12.52
N HIS A 326 -11.84 -10.85 11.47
CA HIS A 326 -13.03 -10.28 10.81
C HIS A 326 -13.88 -11.39 10.21
N ASP A 327 -15.17 -11.33 10.40
CA ASP A 327 -16.17 -12.31 9.96
C ASP A 327 -15.60 -13.75 9.90
N SER A 328 -15.44 -14.33 8.71
CA SER A 328 -14.88 -15.66 8.48
C SER A 328 -13.33 -15.67 8.31
N GLY A 329 -12.66 -14.53 8.43
CA GLY A 329 -11.23 -14.39 8.17
C GLY A 329 -10.39 -14.02 9.39
N LEU A 330 -9.14 -14.47 9.39
CA LEU A 330 -8.08 -14.02 10.29
C LEU A 330 -6.90 -13.54 9.45
N SER A 331 -6.56 -12.26 9.57
CA SER A 331 -5.56 -11.60 8.73
C SER A 331 -4.36 -11.11 9.52
N ARG A 332 -3.22 -11.00 8.83
CA ARG A 332 -2.04 -10.26 9.30
C ARG A 332 -1.51 -9.40 8.17
N THR A 333 -1.23 -8.13 8.49
CA THR A 333 -0.70 -7.16 7.55
C THR A 333 0.68 -6.70 7.97
N TRP A 334 1.59 -6.60 6.99
CA TRP A 334 2.94 -6.05 7.12
C TRP A 334 3.07 -4.78 6.31
N GLU A 335 3.90 -3.87 6.80
CA GLU A 335 4.39 -2.70 6.08
C GLU A 335 5.85 -2.89 5.67
N MET A 336 6.26 -2.36 4.53
CA MET A 336 7.65 -2.31 4.12
C MET A 336 8.39 -1.26 4.93
N VAL A 337 9.48 -1.67 5.58
CA VAL A 337 10.37 -0.79 6.36
C VAL A 337 11.46 -0.23 5.48
N ASP A 338 12.14 -1.11 4.75
CA ASP A 338 13.19 -0.74 3.80
C ASP A 338 13.00 -1.42 2.45
N PRO A 339 13.18 -0.67 1.35
CA PRO A 339 13.24 -1.22 0.02
C PRO A 339 14.54 -2.03 -0.18
N PRO A 340 14.65 -2.81 -1.25
CA PRO A 340 15.88 -3.53 -1.58
C PRO A 340 17.09 -2.59 -1.59
N GLN A 341 18.13 -2.92 -0.84
CA GLN A 341 19.35 -2.09 -0.73
C GLN A 341 20.34 -2.33 -1.88
N SER A 342 20.12 -3.36 -2.68
CA SER A 342 20.95 -3.72 -3.84
C SER A 342 20.17 -3.55 -5.14
N ASN A 343 20.86 -3.67 -6.26
CA ASN A 343 20.21 -3.78 -7.55
C ASN A 343 19.29 -5.02 -7.57
N VAL A 344 18.14 -4.87 -8.18
CA VAL A 344 17.09 -5.87 -8.36
C VAL A 344 16.87 -6.14 -9.84
N THR A 345 16.33 -7.29 -10.15
CA THR A 345 15.91 -7.70 -11.49
C THR A 345 14.38 -7.65 -11.57
N ALA A 346 13.80 -7.72 -12.75
CA ALA A 346 12.36 -7.68 -12.96
C ALA A 346 11.61 -8.79 -12.19
N ASP A 347 12.25 -9.96 -12.02
CA ASP A 347 11.70 -11.13 -11.34
C ASP A 347 11.79 -11.09 -9.80
N THR A 348 12.42 -10.07 -9.22
CA THR A 348 12.68 -9.99 -7.77
C THR A 348 11.41 -10.13 -6.92
N LEU A 349 10.28 -9.59 -7.37
CA LEU A 349 9.00 -9.67 -6.65
C LEU A 349 8.19 -10.92 -6.97
N THR A 350 8.56 -11.72 -7.97
CA THR A 350 7.77 -12.86 -8.46
C THR A 350 7.38 -13.80 -7.32
N ARG A 351 8.30 -14.11 -6.44
CA ARG A 351 8.05 -14.99 -5.29
C ARG A 351 7.06 -14.39 -4.29
N LEU A 352 7.13 -13.09 -4.06
CA LEU A 352 6.22 -12.40 -3.15
C LEU A 352 4.82 -12.25 -3.76
N LEU A 353 4.73 -12.12 -5.09
CA LEU A 353 3.46 -12.01 -5.82
C LEU A 353 2.81 -13.37 -6.11
N SER A 354 3.59 -14.47 -6.14
CA SER A 354 3.08 -15.82 -6.40
C SER A 354 2.14 -16.29 -5.29
N PRO A 355 1.18 -17.18 -5.59
CA PRO A 355 0.30 -17.80 -4.60
C PRO A 355 1.07 -18.49 -3.46
N LEU A 356 0.50 -18.50 -2.26
CA LEU A 356 1.01 -19.22 -1.10
C LEU A 356 0.04 -20.34 -0.74
N ALA A 357 0.58 -21.56 -0.50
CA ALA A 357 -0.23 -22.73 -0.19
C ALA A 357 -0.93 -22.66 1.18
N ASP A 358 -0.32 -21.95 2.14
CA ASP A 358 -0.78 -21.93 3.53
C ASP A 358 -1.78 -20.80 3.85
N CYS A 359 -2.20 -20.01 2.86
CA CYS A 359 -3.19 -18.96 3.06
C CYS A 359 -4.31 -19.02 2.01
N ASP A 360 -5.50 -18.60 2.42
CA ASP A 360 -6.66 -18.57 1.52
C ASP A 360 -6.68 -17.30 0.66
N ARG A 361 -6.02 -16.24 1.10
CA ARG A 361 -5.86 -15.02 0.30
C ARG A 361 -4.60 -14.28 0.69
N LYS A 362 -3.90 -13.78 -0.32
CA LYS A 362 -2.76 -12.89 -0.14
C LYS A 362 -2.94 -11.65 -0.99
N ARG A 363 -2.78 -10.49 -0.38
CA ARG A 363 -2.83 -9.20 -1.06
C ARG A 363 -1.51 -8.47 -0.89
N VAL A 364 -0.93 -8.06 -2.01
CA VAL A 364 0.28 -7.21 -2.05
C VAL A 364 -0.12 -5.90 -2.68
N THR A 365 0.01 -4.80 -1.94
CA THR A 365 -0.32 -3.45 -2.40
C THR A 365 0.93 -2.60 -2.40
N VAL A 366 1.35 -2.15 -3.57
CA VAL A 366 2.45 -1.20 -3.74
C VAL A 366 1.87 0.19 -3.94
N LEU A 367 2.28 1.11 -3.08
CA LEU A 367 1.81 2.49 -3.05
C LEU A 367 2.88 3.39 -3.63
N TYR A 368 2.52 4.20 -4.63
CA TYR A 368 3.41 5.17 -5.26
C TYR A 368 2.86 6.58 -5.01
N ARG A 369 3.73 7.46 -4.55
CA ARG A 369 3.44 8.88 -4.44
C ARG A 369 4.45 9.66 -5.26
N MET A 370 3.99 10.20 -6.36
CA MET A 370 4.77 11.04 -7.23
C MET A 370 4.87 12.44 -6.61
N LEU A 371 6.02 13.06 -6.75
CA LEU A 371 6.20 14.47 -6.43
C LEU A 371 6.02 15.32 -7.69
N PRO A 372 5.34 16.46 -7.59
CA PRO A 372 5.29 17.42 -8.69
C PRO A 372 6.70 17.81 -9.14
N PRO A 373 6.90 18.13 -10.44
CA PRO A 373 8.22 18.41 -11.01
C PRO A 373 9.01 19.51 -10.27
N ASP A 374 8.32 20.60 -9.83
CA ASP A 374 8.91 21.68 -9.05
C ASP A 374 9.47 21.22 -7.70
N LYS A 375 8.75 20.38 -6.98
CA LYS A 375 9.19 19.80 -5.71
C LYS A 375 10.28 18.76 -5.92
N THR A 376 10.23 18.00 -7.02
CA THR A 376 11.23 17.00 -7.38
C THR A 376 12.60 17.64 -7.57
N MET A 377 12.69 18.74 -8.33
CA MET A 377 13.95 19.48 -8.54
C MET A 377 14.52 19.99 -7.22
N PHE A 378 13.69 20.60 -6.37
CA PHE A 378 14.13 21.11 -5.09
C PHE A 378 14.66 20.00 -4.18
N MET A 379 13.97 18.86 -4.09
CA MET A 379 14.39 17.73 -3.26
C MET A 379 15.64 17.04 -3.80
N ALA A 380 15.80 16.89 -5.12
CA ALA A 380 16.98 16.33 -5.73
C ALA A 380 18.24 17.16 -5.40
N GLU A 381 18.14 18.49 -5.49
CA GLU A 381 19.23 19.38 -5.10
C GLU A 381 19.53 19.31 -3.60
N GLN A 382 18.49 19.28 -2.74
CA GLN A 382 18.68 19.07 -1.30
C GLN A 382 19.39 17.73 -0.99
N ASN A 383 19.00 16.64 -1.64
CA ASN A 383 19.63 15.34 -1.45
C ASN A 383 21.09 15.36 -1.86
N ARG A 384 21.41 16.02 -3.00
CA ARG A 384 22.79 16.21 -3.47
C ARG A 384 23.63 16.98 -2.45
N GLN A 385 23.11 18.09 -1.93
CA GLN A 385 23.80 18.91 -0.93
C GLN A 385 23.99 18.15 0.39
N LYS A 386 22.98 17.41 0.86
CA LYS A 386 23.10 16.59 2.07
C LYS A 386 24.17 15.49 1.91
N ALA A 387 24.18 14.80 0.77
CA ALA A 387 25.18 13.77 0.49
C ALA A 387 26.61 14.35 0.43
N ALA A 388 26.79 15.51 -0.21
CA ALA A 388 28.08 16.21 -0.26
C ALA A 388 28.55 16.65 1.14
N ASN A 389 27.65 17.23 1.94
CA ASN A 389 27.95 17.66 3.30
C ASN A 389 28.33 16.48 4.21
N GLN A 390 27.67 15.32 4.03
CA GLN A 390 28.00 14.13 4.82
C GLN A 390 29.44 13.67 4.56
N VAL A 391 29.84 13.60 3.29
CA VAL A 391 31.22 13.20 2.94
C VAL A 391 32.24 14.23 3.43
N SER A 392 31.94 15.52 3.36
CA SER A 392 32.85 16.57 3.88
C SER A 392 33.04 16.53 5.40
N GLN A 393 32.07 16.01 6.15
CA GLN A 393 32.14 15.87 7.62
C GLN A 393 32.81 14.55 8.06
N GLU A 394 32.97 13.58 7.18
CA GLU A 394 33.67 12.32 7.47
C GLU A 394 35.19 12.53 7.37
N LYS A 395 35.94 12.15 8.42
CA LYS A 395 37.42 12.20 8.38
C LYS A 395 38.04 11.30 7.31
N ARG A 396 37.35 10.25 6.89
CA ARG A 396 37.63 9.39 5.75
C ARG A 396 36.32 9.02 5.08
N ALA A 397 36.20 9.31 3.79
CA ALA A 397 35.06 8.91 3.00
C ALA A 397 34.93 7.37 3.01
N THR A 398 33.76 6.87 3.39
CA THR A 398 33.45 5.43 3.34
C THR A 398 32.92 5.05 1.95
N VAL A 399 33.05 3.77 1.57
CA VAL A 399 32.45 3.27 0.31
C VAL A 399 30.97 3.57 0.26
N ARG A 400 30.29 3.51 1.41
CA ARG A 400 28.86 3.81 1.52
C ARG A 400 28.56 5.28 1.24
N SER A 401 29.32 6.21 1.82
CA SER A 401 29.10 7.66 1.60
C SER A 401 29.43 8.08 0.16
N MET A 402 30.47 7.47 -0.45
CA MET A 402 30.77 7.69 -1.87
C MET A 402 29.69 7.15 -2.80
N SER A 403 29.13 5.97 -2.51
CA SER A 403 27.99 5.43 -3.27
C SER A 403 26.75 6.33 -3.15
N GLN A 404 26.48 6.90 -1.99
CA GLN A 404 25.36 7.83 -1.78
C GLN A 404 25.50 9.12 -2.60
N ILE A 405 26.71 9.70 -2.69
CA ILE A 405 26.96 10.85 -3.57
C ILE A 405 26.73 10.47 -5.03
N GLY A 406 27.24 9.31 -5.47
CA GLY A 406 27.03 8.83 -6.83
C GLY A 406 25.55 8.72 -7.18
N LYS A 407 24.74 8.13 -6.28
CA LYS A 407 23.28 8.03 -6.43
C LYS A 407 22.60 9.40 -6.48
N ALA A 408 22.96 10.31 -5.55
CA ALA A 408 22.38 11.65 -5.51
C ALA A 408 22.70 12.49 -6.75
N ASN A 409 23.91 12.34 -7.29
CA ASN A 409 24.30 13.02 -8.54
C ASN A 409 23.53 12.46 -9.74
N ARG A 410 23.39 11.12 -9.86
CA ARG A 410 22.56 10.52 -10.92
C ARG A 410 21.12 10.99 -10.83
N GLN A 411 20.51 10.96 -9.63
CA GLN A 411 19.16 11.47 -9.41
C GLN A 411 19.00 12.93 -9.87
N ALA A 412 19.97 13.80 -9.57
CA ALA A 412 19.92 15.20 -10.00
C ALA A 412 20.01 15.34 -11.53
N VAL A 413 20.84 14.51 -12.20
CA VAL A 413 20.94 14.49 -13.68
C VAL A 413 19.63 14.01 -14.30
N GLU A 414 19.07 12.91 -13.83
CA GLU A 414 17.80 12.34 -14.32
C GLU A 414 16.64 13.32 -14.11
N THR A 415 16.60 13.99 -12.94
CA THR A 415 15.58 15.02 -12.67
C THR A 415 15.68 16.20 -13.64
N ASN A 416 16.89 16.61 -14.02
CA ASN A 416 17.08 17.65 -15.04
C ASN A 416 16.67 17.19 -16.46
N GLN A 417 16.59 15.88 -16.69
CA GLN A 417 16.11 15.28 -17.93
C GLN A 417 14.58 15.06 -17.93
N GLY A 418 13.89 15.40 -16.83
CA GLY A 418 12.44 15.30 -16.71
C GLY A 418 11.95 14.21 -15.76
N ALA A 419 12.82 13.32 -15.27
CA ALA A 419 12.42 12.26 -14.35
C ALA A 419 11.84 12.82 -13.03
N VAL A 420 10.78 12.21 -12.54
CA VAL A 420 10.09 12.60 -11.31
C VAL A 420 10.52 11.73 -10.14
N MET A 421 10.55 12.35 -8.97
CA MET A 421 10.82 11.61 -7.74
C MET A 421 9.55 10.90 -7.27
N VAL A 422 9.67 9.60 -7.06
CA VAL A 422 8.57 8.75 -6.61
C VAL A 422 8.93 8.15 -5.26
N PHE A 423 8.07 8.36 -4.26
CA PHE A 423 8.12 7.61 -3.00
C PHE A 423 7.23 6.39 -3.13
N PHE A 424 7.72 5.26 -2.71
CA PHE A 424 6.92 4.05 -2.73
C PHE A 424 6.93 3.35 -1.37
N GLY A 425 5.89 2.61 -1.10
CA GLY A 425 5.71 1.77 0.07
C GLY A 425 5.00 0.49 -0.35
N MET A 426 5.02 -0.52 0.49
CA MET A 426 4.37 -1.78 0.23
C MET A 426 3.64 -2.27 1.49
N LEU A 427 2.44 -2.81 1.29
CA LEU A 427 1.68 -3.54 2.28
C LEU A 427 1.49 -4.97 1.78
N VAL A 428 1.66 -5.93 2.67
CA VAL A 428 1.37 -7.34 2.39
C VAL A 428 0.38 -7.81 3.43
N THR A 429 -0.74 -8.36 2.98
CA THR A 429 -1.78 -8.92 3.86
C THR A 429 -2.01 -10.38 3.49
N VAL A 430 -1.96 -11.26 4.46
CA VAL A 430 -2.43 -12.64 4.31
C VAL A 430 -3.69 -12.84 5.13
N THR A 431 -4.60 -13.65 4.62
CA THR A 431 -5.85 -14.01 5.27
C THR A 431 -6.01 -15.52 5.24
N VAL A 432 -6.35 -16.09 6.37
CA VAL A 432 -6.74 -17.50 6.52
C VAL A 432 -8.17 -17.57 7.00
N SER A 433 -8.94 -18.55 6.53
CA SER A 433 -10.32 -18.79 6.99
C SER A 433 -10.31 -19.26 8.44
N ARG A 434 -11.30 -18.80 9.20
CA ARG A 434 -11.51 -19.23 10.58
C ARG A 434 -11.84 -20.71 10.65
N GLY A 435 -11.31 -21.38 11.66
CA GLY A 435 -11.53 -22.79 11.88
C GLY A 435 -10.50 -23.41 12.82
N GLU A 436 -10.50 -24.72 12.87
CA GLU A 436 -9.47 -25.46 13.60
C GLU A 436 -8.08 -25.14 13.02
N GLN A 437 -7.12 -24.82 13.86
CA GLN A 437 -5.74 -24.50 13.51
C GLN A 437 -5.54 -23.14 12.76
N GLU A 438 -6.51 -22.22 12.77
CA GLU A 438 -6.39 -20.91 12.11
C GLU A 438 -5.10 -20.15 12.50
N SER A 439 -4.76 -20.16 13.80
CA SER A 439 -3.53 -19.54 14.31
C SER A 439 -2.26 -20.20 13.77
N GLN A 440 -2.25 -21.54 13.63
CA GLN A 440 -1.09 -22.24 13.07
C GLN A 440 -0.94 -21.96 11.56
N ARG A 441 -2.05 -21.92 10.82
CA ARG A 441 -2.06 -21.55 9.40
C ARG A 441 -1.59 -20.11 9.20
N LEU A 442 -2.05 -19.18 10.03
CA LEU A 442 -1.60 -17.79 9.97
C LEU A 442 -0.10 -17.66 10.25
N GLU A 443 0.44 -18.43 11.21
CA GLU A 443 1.88 -18.42 11.49
C GLU A 443 2.70 -19.08 10.36
N ALA A 444 2.19 -20.13 9.71
CA ALA A 444 2.81 -20.74 8.54
C ALA A 444 2.85 -19.75 7.37
N ALA A 445 1.71 -19.13 7.03
CA ALA A 445 1.60 -18.10 6.00
C ALA A 445 2.50 -16.89 6.30
N SER A 446 2.59 -16.49 7.57
CA SER A 446 3.47 -15.40 8.00
C SER A 446 4.93 -15.67 7.70
N ARG A 447 5.41 -16.86 8.07
CA ARG A 447 6.80 -17.29 7.78
C ARG A 447 7.07 -17.35 6.29
N ALA A 448 6.11 -17.83 5.49
CA ALA A 448 6.24 -17.88 4.04
C ALA A 448 6.36 -16.48 3.41
N VAL A 449 5.57 -15.51 3.89
CA VAL A 449 5.67 -14.09 3.46
C VAL A 449 7.02 -13.49 3.84
N GLU A 450 7.46 -13.66 5.08
CA GLU A 450 8.76 -13.13 5.55
C GLU A 450 9.93 -13.74 4.78
N GLN A 451 9.85 -15.04 4.46
CA GLN A 451 10.85 -15.71 3.63
C GLN A 451 10.84 -15.20 2.19
N ALA A 452 9.65 -15.00 1.59
CA ALA A 452 9.52 -14.45 0.24
C ALA A 452 10.04 -13.01 0.15
N ALA A 453 9.72 -12.18 1.14
CA ALA A 453 10.22 -10.81 1.25
C ALA A 453 11.74 -10.76 1.45
N GLY A 454 12.29 -11.63 2.31
CA GLY A 454 13.73 -11.77 2.50
C GLY A 454 14.46 -12.18 1.21
N GLY A 455 13.85 -13.06 0.40
CA GLY A 455 14.35 -13.39 -0.94
C GLY A 455 14.35 -12.20 -1.90
N ALA A 456 13.36 -11.34 -1.81
CA ALA A 456 13.28 -10.06 -2.53
C ALA A 456 14.12 -8.94 -1.91
N LYS A 457 14.84 -9.22 -0.80
CA LYS A 457 15.64 -8.25 -0.04
C LYS A 457 14.81 -7.07 0.49
N ILE A 458 13.57 -7.31 0.81
CA ILE A 458 12.62 -6.35 1.37
C ILE A 458 12.47 -6.65 2.86
N ASP A 459 12.64 -5.63 3.69
CA ASP A 459 12.38 -5.74 5.11
C ASP A 459 10.90 -5.38 5.39
N LEU A 460 10.15 -6.37 5.88
CA LEU A 460 8.75 -6.23 6.27
C LEU A 460 8.62 -6.21 7.80
N ARG A 461 7.67 -5.42 8.29
CA ARG A 461 7.28 -5.36 9.68
C ARG A 461 5.76 -5.54 9.82
N PRO A 462 5.27 -6.39 10.72
CA PRO A 462 3.84 -6.42 11.03
C PRO A 462 3.34 -5.05 11.51
N CYS A 463 2.14 -4.65 11.07
CA CYS A 463 1.49 -3.41 11.51
C CYS A 463 1.00 -3.56 12.96
N TYR A 464 1.93 -3.65 13.91
CA TYR A 464 1.62 -3.87 15.33
C TYR A 464 0.72 -2.76 15.89
N GLY A 465 -0.39 -3.17 16.53
CA GLY A 465 -1.37 -2.29 17.13
C GLY A 465 -2.22 -1.46 16.15
N ALA A 466 -2.06 -1.69 14.84
CA ALA A 466 -2.79 -1.01 13.76
C ALA A 466 -3.13 -1.98 12.62
N GLN A 467 -3.45 -3.23 12.96
CA GLN A 467 -3.72 -4.29 11.98
C GLN A 467 -4.98 -4.01 11.15
N ASP A 468 -6.02 -3.43 11.74
CA ASP A 468 -7.23 -2.96 11.08
C ASP A 468 -6.95 -1.87 10.04
N THR A 469 -6.12 -0.89 10.40
CA THR A 469 -5.71 0.20 9.50
C THR A 469 -4.82 -0.32 8.37
N GLY A 470 -3.89 -1.23 8.69
CA GLY A 470 -3.04 -1.89 7.69
C GLY A 470 -3.87 -2.71 6.69
N PHE A 471 -4.82 -3.50 7.19
CA PHE A 471 -5.77 -4.24 6.36
C PHE A 471 -6.58 -3.31 5.46
N ALA A 472 -7.17 -2.25 6.02
CA ALA A 472 -7.94 -1.26 5.27
C ALA A 472 -7.08 -0.56 4.18
N ALA A 473 -5.83 -0.22 4.48
CA ALA A 473 -4.92 0.42 3.56
C ALA A 473 -4.41 -0.53 2.45
N SER A 474 -4.45 -1.84 2.68
CA SER A 474 -4.11 -2.85 1.67
C SER A 474 -5.24 -3.09 0.67
N LEU A 475 -6.48 -2.67 0.97
CA LEU A 475 -7.60 -2.73 0.04
C LEU A 475 -7.37 -1.74 -1.12
N PRO A 476 -7.74 -2.09 -2.36
CA PRO A 476 -7.55 -1.22 -3.52
C PRO A 476 -8.54 -0.04 -3.55
N LEU A 477 -8.90 0.51 -2.38
CA LEU A 477 -9.81 1.66 -2.26
C LEU A 477 -9.09 3.01 -2.38
N GLY A 478 -7.77 3.02 -2.54
CA GLY A 478 -6.98 4.24 -2.68
C GLY A 478 -6.84 5.04 -1.38
N LEU A 479 -6.89 4.35 -0.24
CA LEU A 479 -6.73 4.99 1.05
C LEU A 479 -5.32 5.58 1.20
N ASN A 480 -5.23 6.89 1.33
CA ASN A 480 -3.99 7.58 1.63
C ASN A 480 -3.86 7.79 3.14
N VAL A 481 -3.25 6.82 3.83
CA VAL A 481 -3.12 6.83 5.31
C VAL A 481 -2.46 8.12 5.82
N ARG A 482 -1.52 8.67 5.05
CA ARG A 482 -0.83 9.91 5.42
C ARG A 482 -1.79 11.11 5.52
N SER A 483 -2.83 11.16 4.71
CA SER A 483 -3.84 12.22 4.76
C SER A 483 -4.69 12.19 6.04
N TYR A 484 -4.71 11.06 6.74
CA TYR A 484 -5.41 10.88 8.02
C TYR A 484 -4.53 11.17 9.23
N THR A 485 -3.20 11.18 9.06
CA THR A 485 -2.29 11.50 10.16
C THR A 485 -2.39 12.99 10.43
N PRO A 486 -2.80 13.45 11.64
CA PRO A 486 -2.81 14.85 11.96
C PRO A 486 -1.37 15.37 11.85
N ALA A 487 -1.14 16.25 10.89
CA ALA A 487 0.11 16.97 10.81
C ALA A 487 0.21 17.79 12.10
N GLY A 488 1.02 17.33 13.06
CA GLY A 488 1.39 18.16 14.20
C GLY A 488 1.96 19.50 13.72
N PRO A 489 2.01 20.53 14.57
CA PRO A 489 2.48 21.85 14.14
C PRO A 489 3.86 21.81 13.46
N LEU A 490 4.73 20.86 13.84
CA LEU A 490 6.00 20.58 13.16
C LEU A 490 5.86 19.81 11.85
N GLY A 491 4.83 18.97 11.70
CA GLY A 491 4.58 18.23 10.47
C GLY A 491 4.04 19.11 9.33
N ARG A 492 3.35 20.21 9.64
CA ARG A 492 2.89 21.21 8.66
C ARG A 492 4.02 22.08 8.11
N LEU A 493 5.10 22.25 8.87
CA LEU A 493 6.30 22.98 8.44
C LEU A 493 7.25 22.10 7.60
N LEU A 494 7.05 20.77 7.57
CA LEU A 494 7.90 19.79 6.88
C LEU A 494 7.17 19.07 5.74
N SER A 495 5.89 19.36 5.51
CA SER A 495 5.09 18.89 4.37
C SER A 495 5.13 19.92 3.23
#